data_58210b89bf96c6ecebb9c2e6e551460f
#
_entry.id   58210b89bf96c6ecebb9c2e6e551460f
#
_cell.length_a   1.000
_cell.length_b   1.000
_cell.length_c   1.000
_cell.angle_alpha   90.00
_cell.angle_beta   90.00
_cell.angle_gamma   90.00
#
_symmetry.space_group_name_H-M   'P 1'
#
loop_
_entity.id
_entity.type
_entity.pdbx_description
1 polymer ?
#
loop_
_entity_poly.entity_id
_entity_poly.type
_entity_poly.pdbx_seq_one_letter_code
_entity_poly.pdbx_strand_id
1 'polypeptide(L)'
;MVYMAKDLLVDQPLSITEFNKRLTKHIKYWLPVRSRISYDPKVEENHLWIGGMYYTEYDMDRKKCIELHLCYKTGSKRITLTSRRFTRICNRVADVLLHEIIHMRQARKRKFKNLPGYSSTAESTKQRQEQEYLGDNDEIDAYAFNMACELNEKFYGDMKQIVDYFNEPQKGKRRYYNTWRMYLKAFDWDSDHRIIRRLKKRCIYYLSRSQISKPFQSKDWIHR
;
A
#
# COMPACT_ATOMS: atom_id res chain seq x y z
N MET A 1 -10.37 8.64 -12.18
CA MET A 1 -10.85 9.32 -10.96
C MET A 1 -9.84 10.32 -10.40
N VAL A 2 -8.58 9.97 -10.29
CA VAL A 2 -7.51 10.83 -9.78
C VAL A 2 -7.15 11.98 -10.73
N TYR A 3 -7.31 11.81 -12.03
CA TYR A 3 -7.00 12.82 -13.05
C TYR A 3 -7.90 14.06 -13.02
N MET A 4 -9.13 13.97 -12.53
CA MET A 4 -10.07 15.10 -12.48
C MET A 4 -9.69 16.19 -11.44
N ALA A 5 -8.77 15.89 -10.53
CA ALA A 5 -8.32 16.85 -9.51
C ALA A 5 -6.95 17.48 -9.84
N LYS A 6 -6.30 17.07 -10.96
CA LYS A 6 -4.94 17.48 -11.28
C LYS A 6 -4.83 18.98 -11.43
N ASP A 7 -5.72 19.59 -12.17
CA ASP A 7 -5.67 21.03 -12.50
C ASP A 7 -5.94 21.92 -11.28
N LEU A 8 -6.58 21.38 -10.24
CA LEU A 8 -6.89 22.07 -8.99
C LEU A 8 -5.83 21.90 -7.90
N LEU A 9 -4.86 21.01 -8.10
CA LEU A 9 -3.91 20.58 -7.05
C LEU A 9 -2.44 20.76 -7.46
N VAL A 10 -2.18 21.05 -8.73
CA VAL A 10 -0.82 21.18 -9.28
C VAL A 10 -0.44 22.64 -9.42
N ASP A 11 0.82 22.95 -9.15
CA ASP A 11 1.46 24.26 -9.31
C ASP A 11 0.84 25.41 -8.49
N GLN A 12 0.01 25.08 -7.49
CA GLN A 12 -0.55 26.02 -6.54
C GLN A 12 -0.18 25.67 -5.10
N PRO A 13 0.19 26.65 -4.26
CA PRO A 13 0.44 26.41 -2.85
C PRO A 13 -0.88 26.16 -2.11
N LEU A 14 -1.16 24.91 -1.78
CA LEU A 14 -2.33 24.50 -1.01
C LEU A 14 -2.01 24.29 0.46
N SER A 15 -2.93 24.63 1.36
CA SER A 15 -2.83 24.14 2.72
C SER A 15 -2.98 22.62 2.74
N ILE A 16 -2.29 21.95 3.68
CA ILE A 16 -2.42 20.49 3.86
C ILE A 16 -3.87 20.08 4.13
N THR A 17 -4.60 20.89 4.88
CA THR A 17 -6.02 20.67 5.16
C THR A 17 -6.87 20.70 3.89
N GLU A 18 -6.66 21.71 3.04
CA GLU A 18 -7.39 21.82 1.78
C GLU A 18 -7.00 20.71 0.81
N PHE A 19 -5.71 20.38 0.73
CA PHE A 19 -5.23 19.22 -0.05
C PHE A 19 -5.91 17.93 0.39
N ASN A 20 -5.92 17.63 1.69
CA ASN A 20 -6.58 16.46 2.24
C ASN A 20 -8.09 16.44 1.95
N LYS A 21 -8.78 17.58 2.11
CA LYS A 21 -10.19 17.72 1.82
C LYS A 21 -10.50 17.37 0.36
N ARG A 22 -9.75 17.93 -0.58
CA ARG A 22 -9.92 17.69 -2.02
C ARG A 22 -9.57 16.26 -2.41
N LEU A 23 -8.43 15.74 -1.94
CA LEU A 23 -8.01 14.36 -2.19
C LEU A 23 -9.05 13.36 -1.72
N THR A 24 -9.55 13.54 -0.50
CA THR A 24 -10.44 12.56 0.12
C THR A 24 -11.90 12.71 -0.26
N LYS A 25 -12.33 13.86 -0.82
CA LYS A 25 -13.71 14.08 -1.27
C LYS A 25 -14.20 12.98 -2.20
N HIS A 26 -13.41 12.64 -3.21
CA HIS A 26 -13.75 11.60 -4.19
C HIS A 26 -13.61 10.19 -3.61
N ILE A 27 -12.59 9.95 -2.77
CA ILE A 27 -12.35 8.65 -2.16
C ILE A 27 -13.50 8.28 -1.21
N LYS A 28 -13.95 9.20 -0.37
CA LYS A 28 -15.04 9.00 0.61
C LYS A 28 -16.39 8.67 -0.02
N TYR A 29 -16.57 9.00 -1.28
CA TYR A 29 -17.81 8.66 -2.00
C TYR A 29 -17.88 7.16 -2.33
N TRP A 30 -16.74 6.53 -2.58
CA TRP A 30 -16.68 5.14 -3.03
C TRP A 30 -16.25 4.14 -1.97
N LEU A 31 -15.56 4.60 -0.94
CA LEU A 31 -14.95 3.74 0.07
C LEU A 31 -15.27 4.23 1.48
N PRO A 32 -15.35 3.32 2.46
CA PRO A 32 -15.58 3.66 3.87
C PRO A 32 -14.31 4.25 4.51
N VAL A 33 -13.79 5.33 3.93
CA VAL A 33 -12.52 5.96 4.30
C VAL A 33 -12.76 7.20 5.16
N ARG A 34 -11.96 7.31 6.22
CA ARG A 34 -11.71 8.57 6.94
C ARG A 34 -10.25 8.99 6.69
N SER A 35 -9.96 10.27 6.82
CA SER A 35 -8.60 10.79 6.67
C SER A 35 -8.15 11.51 7.92
N ARG A 36 -6.91 11.30 8.29
CA ARG A 36 -6.23 11.97 9.39
C ARG A 36 -4.99 12.68 8.87
N ILE A 37 -4.75 13.87 9.39
CA ILE A 37 -3.55 14.65 9.14
C ILE A 37 -2.78 14.76 10.45
N SER A 38 -1.48 14.54 10.43
CA SER A 38 -0.63 14.78 11.58
C SER A 38 0.71 15.37 11.17
N TYR A 39 1.30 16.06 12.13
CA TYR A 39 2.67 16.51 12.04
C TYR A 39 3.63 15.39 12.44
N ASP A 40 4.69 15.17 11.64
CA ASP A 40 5.79 14.28 11.97
C ASP A 40 7.12 14.96 11.62
N PRO A 41 7.98 15.26 12.61
CA PRO A 41 9.27 15.91 12.38
C PRO A 41 10.26 15.07 11.58
N LYS A 42 10.01 13.77 11.45
CA LYS A 42 10.83 12.85 10.65
C LYS A 42 10.55 12.90 9.16
N VAL A 43 9.41 13.47 8.76
CA VAL A 43 9.08 13.67 7.35
C VAL A 43 9.93 14.82 6.82
N GLU A 44 10.51 14.67 5.62
CA GLU A 44 11.28 15.74 4.98
C GLU A 44 10.37 16.91 4.61
N GLU A 45 10.94 18.14 4.59
CA GLU A 45 10.19 19.32 4.16
C GLU A 45 9.64 19.16 2.73
N ASN A 46 8.41 19.63 2.52
CA ASN A 46 7.67 19.48 1.26
C ASN A 46 7.41 18.04 0.82
N HIS A 47 7.57 17.07 1.71
CA HIS A 47 7.16 15.68 1.48
C HIS A 47 5.93 15.33 2.30
N LEU A 48 5.20 14.32 1.81
CA LEU A 48 4.09 13.67 2.52
C LEU A 48 4.46 12.21 2.72
N TRP A 49 4.42 11.77 3.97
CA TRP A 49 4.31 10.35 4.25
C TRP A 49 2.83 9.96 4.24
N ILE A 50 2.51 8.85 3.58
CA ILE A 50 1.15 8.36 3.41
C ILE A 50 1.10 6.92 3.89
N GLY A 51 0.26 6.67 4.87
CA GLY A 51 -0.04 5.35 5.41
C GLY A 51 -1.53 5.10 5.50
N GLY A 52 -1.90 3.89 5.80
CA GLY A 52 -3.28 3.49 6.03
C GLY A 52 -3.39 2.57 7.23
N MET A 53 -4.62 2.35 7.66
CA MET A 53 -4.98 1.38 8.66
C MET A 53 -6.44 0.95 8.49
N TYR A 54 -6.67 -0.34 8.54
CA TYR A 54 -8.00 -0.91 8.61
C TYR A 54 -8.36 -1.22 10.07
N TYR A 55 -9.56 -0.85 10.47
CA TYR A 55 -10.10 -1.07 11.82
C TYR A 55 -11.26 -2.04 11.78
N THR A 56 -11.04 -3.23 12.27
CA THR A 56 -12.02 -4.33 12.28
C THR A 56 -13.29 -3.94 13.07
N GLU A 57 -13.13 -3.31 14.23
CA GLU A 57 -14.23 -2.89 15.09
C GLU A 57 -15.15 -1.86 14.43
N TYR A 58 -14.59 -0.95 13.63
CA TYR A 58 -15.40 0.02 12.89
C TYR A 58 -16.14 -0.61 11.72
N ASP A 59 -15.55 -1.65 11.11
CA ASP A 59 -16.21 -2.39 10.03
C ASP A 59 -17.36 -3.23 10.56
N MET A 60 -17.21 -3.87 11.71
CA MET A 60 -18.29 -4.58 12.42
C MET A 60 -19.46 -3.64 12.74
N ASP A 61 -19.16 -2.41 13.16
CA ASP A 61 -20.16 -1.36 13.43
C ASP A 61 -20.69 -0.67 12.15
N ARG A 62 -20.29 -1.10 10.96
CA ARG A 62 -20.63 -0.47 9.67
C ARG A 62 -20.22 1.01 9.57
N LYS A 63 -19.17 1.39 10.28
CA LYS A 63 -18.57 2.73 10.24
C LYS A 63 -17.46 2.83 9.19
N LYS A 64 -16.87 4.02 9.05
CA LYS A 64 -15.70 4.22 8.19
C LYS A 64 -14.49 3.50 8.79
N CYS A 65 -14.17 2.35 8.24
CA CYS A 65 -13.19 1.40 8.80
C CYS A 65 -11.78 1.51 8.23
N ILE A 66 -11.58 2.28 7.15
CA ILE A 66 -10.24 2.54 6.61
C ILE A 66 -9.82 3.96 6.97
N GLU A 67 -8.65 4.12 7.57
CA GLU A 67 -8.04 5.42 7.81
C GLU A 67 -6.90 5.66 6.83
N LEU A 68 -6.97 6.78 6.09
CA LEU A 68 -5.86 7.30 5.30
C LEU A 68 -5.14 8.35 6.13
N HIS A 69 -3.87 8.10 6.46
CA HIS A 69 -3.06 8.94 7.31
C HIS A 69 -2.03 9.71 6.46
N LEU A 70 -2.08 11.03 6.54
CA LEU A 70 -1.18 11.95 5.87
C LEU A 70 -0.30 12.63 6.90
N CYS A 71 1.00 12.31 6.93
CA CYS A 71 1.97 12.96 7.78
C CYS A 71 2.81 13.95 6.99
N TYR A 72 3.09 15.09 7.59
CA TYR A 72 3.89 16.15 6.98
C TYR A 72 4.79 16.82 8.02
N LYS A 73 5.89 17.41 7.56
CA LYS A 73 6.73 18.29 8.38
C LYS A 73 6.35 19.74 8.11
N THR A 74 6.20 20.50 9.14
CA THR A 74 5.87 21.91 9.02
C THR A 74 7.05 22.84 9.14
N GLY A 75 7.36 23.57 8.15
CA GLY A 75 7.65 25.00 8.18
C GLY A 75 6.49 25.79 7.56
N SER A 76 6.00 25.42 6.41
CA SER A 76 4.78 25.98 5.84
C SER A 76 3.66 24.94 5.93
N LYS A 77 2.53 25.25 6.54
CA LYS A 77 1.30 24.44 6.47
C LYS A 77 0.76 24.31 5.04
N ARG A 78 1.64 24.52 4.04
CA ARG A 78 1.33 24.54 2.62
C ARG A 78 2.22 23.56 1.88
N ILE A 79 1.69 22.95 0.85
CA ILE A 79 2.39 22.07 -0.08
C ILE A 79 2.21 22.57 -1.50
N THR A 80 3.30 22.63 -2.25
CA THR A 80 3.25 22.88 -3.69
C THR A 80 3.58 21.58 -4.42
N LEU A 81 2.64 21.10 -5.21
CA LEU A 81 2.76 19.84 -5.94
C LEU A 81 3.06 20.13 -7.41
N THR A 82 4.18 19.65 -7.90
CA THR A 82 4.38 19.47 -9.33
C THR A 82 3.53 18.29 -9.84
N SER A 83 3.21 18.27 -11.13
CA SER A 83 2.47 17.15 -11.76
C SER A 83 3.09 15.79 -11.43
N ARG A 84 4.43 15.67 -11.43
CA ARG A 84 5.14 14.44 -11.07
C ARG A 84 4.94 14.04 -9.59
N ARG A 85 5.00 15.02 -8.68
CA ARG A 85 4.74 14.76 -7.24
C ARG A 85 3.30 14.36 -6.99
N PHE A 86 2.36 15.03 -7.63
CA PHE A 86 0.94 14.69 -7.56
C PHE A 86 0.70 13.25 -7.99
N THR A 87 1.21 12.82 -9.14
CA THR A 87 1.10 11.43 -9.61
C THR A 87 1.65 10.43 -8.60
N ARG A 88 2.83 10.71 -8.02
CA ARG A 88 3.41 9.83 -6.99
C ARG A 88 2.54 9.72 -5.74
N ILE A 89 1.96 10.84 -5.29
CA ILE A 89 1.03 10.86 -4.16
C ILE A 89 -0.21 10.02 -4.48
N CYS A 90 -0.77 10.18 -5.67
CA CYS A 90 -1.94 9.42 -6.10
C CYS A 90 -1.67 7.92 -6.16
N ASN A 91 -0.54 7.50 -6.71
CA ASN A 91 -0.14 6.10 -6.75
C ASN A 91 0.03 5.58 -5.32
N ARG A 92 0.72 6.33 -4.44
CA ARG A 92 0.89 5.90 -3.04
C ARG A 92 -0.43 5.81 -2.29
N VAL A 93 -1.36 6.73 -2.50
CA VAL A 93 -2.72 6.65 -1.93
C VAL A 93 -3.46 5.43 -2.44
N ALA A 94 -3.37 5.13 -3.73
CA ALA A 94 -3.98 3.93 -4.31
C ALA A 94 -3.39 2.65 -3.70
N ASP A 95 -2.07 2.54 -3.60
CA ASP A 95 -1.39 1.39 -2.99
C ASP A 95 -1.85 1.15 -1.55
N VAL A 96 -1.89 2.23 -0.75
CA VAL A 96 -2.33 2.16 0.64
C VAL A 96 -3.80 1.73 0.73
N LEU A 97 -4.68 2.35 -0.04
CA LEU A 97 -6.10 2.01 -0.01
C LEU A 97 -6.38 0.58 -0.48
N LEU A 98 -5.67 0.11 -1.50
CA LEU A 98 -5.79 -1.27 -1.97
C LEU A 98 -5.35 -2.25 -0.89
N HIS A 99 -4.27 -1.97 -0.19
CA HIS A 99 -3.78 -2.76 0.93
C HIS A 99 -4.85 -2.89 2.03
N GLU A 100 -5.40 -1.79 2.48
CA GLU A 100 -6.42 -1.79 3.54
C GLU A 100 -7.76 -2.42 3.11
N ILE A 101 -8.13 -2.31 1.83
CA ILE A 101 -9.30 -3.00 1.27
C ILE A 101 -9.09 -4.51 1.29
N ILE A 102 -7.89 -5.00 1.07
CA ILE A 102 -7.60 -6.44 1.17
C ILE A 102 -7.79 -6.91 2.60
N HIS A 103 -7.25 -6.19 3.59
CA HIS A 103 -7.49 -6.50 5.00
C HIS A 103 -8.98 -6.52 5.36
N MET A 104 -9.74 -5.53 4.92
CA MET A 104 -11.18 -5.49 5.09
C MET A 104 -11.86 -6.75 4.53
N ARG A 105 -11.49 -7.19 3.32
CA ARG A 105 -12.03 -8.41 2.70
C ARG A 105 -11.65 -9.68 3.44
N GLN A 106 -10.40 -9.76 3.87
CA GLN A 106 -9.90 -10.89 4.66
C GLN A 106 -10.67 -11.02 5.98
N ALA A 107 -10.83 -9.93 6.72
CA ALA A 107 -11.58 -9.89 7.97
C ALA A 107 -13.05 -10.30 7.78
N ARG A 108 -13.73 -9.73 6.80
CA ARG A 108 -15.12 -10.07 6.47
C ARG A 108 -15.29 -11.53 6.06
N LYS A 109 -14.39 -12.05 5.20
CA LYS A 109 -14.40 -13.46 4.78
C LYS A 109 -14.27 -14.41 5.96
N ARG A 110 -13.49 -14.03 6.98
CA ARG A 110 -13.33 -14.81 8.22
C ARG A 110 -14.39 -14.52 9.28
N LYS A 111 -15.41 -13.73 8.96
CA LYS A 111 -16.40 -13.27 9.94
C LYS A 111 -15.70 -12.63 11.17
N PHE A 112 -14.65 -11.84 10.89
CA PHE A 112 -13.85 -11.11 11.88
C PHE A 112 -13.09 -11.98 12.91
N LYS A 113 -12.91 -13.26 12.64
CA LYS A 113 -12.10 -14.12 13.50
C LYS A 113 -10.60 -13.82 13.29
N ASN A 114 -9.86 -13.74 14.40
CA ASN A 114 -8.40 -13.60 14.35
C ASN A 114 -7.75 -14.91 13.91
N LEU A 115 -6.65 -14.79 13.18
CA LEU A 115 -5.77 -15.91 12.84
C LEU A 115 -4.50 -15.83 13.70
N PRO A 116 -3.84 -17.00 13.96
CA PRO A 116 -2.51 -16.97 14.56
C PRO A 116 -1.53 -16.21 13.66
N GLY A 117 -0.79 -15.29 14.25
CA GLY A 117 0.26 -14.56 13.57
C GLY A 117 1.48 -15.44 13.27
N TYR A 118 2.41 -14.87 12.52
CA TYR A 118 3.72 -15.48 12.29
C TYR A 118 4.65 -15.17 13.48
N SER A 119 5.36 -16.19 13.97
CA SER A 119 6.42 -16.04 14.97
C SER A 119 7.79 -16.10 14.31
N SER A 120 8.59 -15.06 14.54
CA SER A 120 9.96 -14.96 14.07
C SER A 120 10.95 -15.46 15.11
N THR A 121 12.04 -16.07 14.65
CA THR A 121 13.18 -16.49 15.46
C THR A 121 14.36 -15.51 15.40
N ALA A 122 14.19 -14.32 14.79
CA ALA A 122 15.24 -13.32 14.68
C ALA A 122 15.72 -12.86 16.08
N GLU A 123 17.02 -12.71 16.25
CA GLU A 123 17.64 -12.29 17.53
C GLU A 123 17.33 -10.84 17.85
N SER A 124 17.45 -9.95 16.89
CA SER A 124 17.15 -8.53 17.05
C SER A 124 15.65 -8.30 17.22
N THR A 125 15.25 -7.63 18.30
CA THR A 125 13.86 -7.27 18.59
C THR A 125 13.21 -6.50 17.44
N LYS A 126 13.93 -5.56 16.83
CA LYS A 126 13.43 -4.77 15.70
C LYS A 126 13.19 -5.65 14.48
N GLN A 127 14.13 -6.50 14.15
CA GLN A 127 14.01 -7.42 13.01
C GLN A 127 12.90 -8.44 13.25
N ARG A 128 12.79 -8.96 14.48
CA ARG A 128 11.72 -9.88 14.88
C ARG A 128 10.35 -9.25 14.65
N GLN A 129 10.12 -8.03 15.14
CA GLN A 129 8.86 -7.31 14.95
C GLN A 129 8.55 -7.08 13.46
N GLU A 130 9.56 -6.68 12.67
CA GLU A 130 9.39 -6.50 11.22
C GLU A 130 9.06 -7.83 10.53
N GLN A 131 9.73 -8.92 10.89
CA GLN A 131 9.45 -10.25 10.34
C GLN A 131 8.09 -10.79 10.77
N GLU A 132 7.68 -10.60 12.02
CA GLU A 132 6.36 -11.03 12.52
C GLU A 132 5.25 -10.29 11.79
N TYR A 133 5.39 -8.98 11.60
CA TYR A 133 4.45 -8.19 10.82
C TYR A 133 4.40 -8.67 9.36
N LEU A 134 5.53 -8.66 8.65
CA LEU A 134 5.58 -9.03 7.23
C LEU A 134 5.30 -10.53 6.97
N GLY A 135 5.50 -11.38 7.98
CA GLY A 135 5.24 -12.82 7.92
C GLY A 135 3.79 -13.20 8.18
N ASP A 136 2.96 -12.25 8.64
CA ASP A 136 1.54 -12.49 8.84
C ASP A 136 0.85 -12.84 7.51
N ASN A 137 -0.10 -13.76 7.57
CA ASN A 137 -0.77 -14.26 6.39
C ASN A 137 -1.56 -13.19 5.64
N ASP A 138 -2.16 -12.27 6.39
CA ASP A 138 -2.95 -11.19 5.82
C ASP A 138 -2.04 -10.14 5.16
N GLU A 139 -0.92 -9.82 5.81
CA GLU A 139 0.09 -8.92 5.26
C GLU A 139 0.74 -9.47 4.00
N ILE A 140 1.11 -10.77 3.98
CA ILE A 140 1.64 -11.43 2.79
C ILE A 140 0.66 -11.29 1.61
N ASP A 141 -0.63 -11.49 1.85
CA ASP A 141 -1.64 -11.44 0.79
C ASP A 141 -1.85 -10.00 0.27
N ALA A 142 -1.92 -9.02 1.18
CA ALA A 142 -2.06 -7.61 0.83
C ALA A 142 -0.83 -7.07 0.09
N TYR A 143 0.37 -7.35 0.58
CA TYR A 143 1.60 -6.96 -0.11
C TYR A 143 1.84 -7.70 -1.42
N ALA A 144 1.43 -8.98 -1.53
CA ALA A 144 1.51 -9.72 -2.77
C ALA A 144 0.64 -9.08 -3.87
N PHE A 145 -0.52 -8.56 -3.51
CA PHE A 145 -1.37 -7.84 -4.44
C PHE A 145 -0.73 -6.51 -4.88
N ASN A 146 -0.23 -5.70 -3.94
CA ASN A 146 0.48 -4.46 -4.26
C ASN A 146 1.68 -4.75 -5.17
N MET A 147 2.49 -5.77 -4.84
CA MET A 147 3.62 -6.18 -5.65
C MET A 147 3.21 -6.63 -7.06
N ALA A 148 2.08 -7.31 -7.19
CA ALA A 148 1.56 -7.71 -8.48
C ALA A 148 1.15 -6.48 -9.32
N CYS A 149 0.55 -5.45 -8.71
CA CYS A 149 0.27 -4.18 -9.39
C CYS A 149 1.56 -3.47 -9.83
N GLU A 150 2.55 -3.34 -8.92
CA GLU A 150 3.85 -2.74 -9.21
C GLU A 150 4.56 -3.43 -10.39
N LEU A 151 4.58 -4.78 -10.40
CA LEU A 151 5.27 -5.56 -11.42
C LEU A 151 4.50 -5.56 -12.75
N ASN A 152 3.17 -5.61 -12.70
CA ASN A 152 2.34 -5.50 -13.90
C ASN A 152 2.54 -4.16 -14.60
N GLU A 153 2.58 -3.06 -13.85
CA GLU A 153 2.86 -1.73 -14.40
C GLU A 153 4.28 -1.64 -14.97
N LYS A 154 5.27 -2.15 -14.23
CA LYS A 154 6.68 -2.06 -14.59
C LYS A 154 7.03 -2.88 -15.83
N PHE A 155 6.43 -4.05 -15.99
CA PHE A 155 6.75 -5.02 -17.04
C PHE A 155 5.60 -5.19 -18.05
N TYR A 156 4.58 -4.32 -17.99
CA TYR A 156 3.43 -4.34 -18.91
C TYR A 156 2.77 -5.73 -19.02
N GLY A 157 2.75 -6.48 -17.92
CA GLY A 157 2.16 -7.81 -17.86
C GLY A 157 3.02 -8.93 -18.43
N ASP A 158 4.25 -8.67 -18.84
CA ASP A 158 5.19 -9.69 -19.33
C ASP A 158 5.62 -10.62 -18.20
N MET A 159 4.99 -11.78 -18.12
CA MET A 159 5.23 -12.79 -17.09
C MET A 159 6.67 -13.31 -17.11
N LYS A 160 7.31 -13.40 -18.26
CA LYS A 160 8.71 -13.85 -18.37
C LYS A 160 9.64 -12.86 -17.68
N GLN A 161 9.50 -11.57 -17.99
CA GLN A 161 10.30 -10.53 -17.33
C GLN A 161 10.04 -10.46 -15.83
N ILE A 162 8.81 -10.71 -15.37
CA ILE A 162 8.47 -10.76 -13.95
C ILE A 162 9.17 -11.94 -13.25
N VAL A 163 9.16 -13.12 -13.86
CA VAL A 163 9.87 -14.30 -13.31
C VAL A 163 11.37 -14.07 -13.28
N ASP A 164 11.94 -13.53 -14.35
CA ASP A 164 13.37 -13.19 -14.42
C ASP A 164 13.73 -12.16 -13.32
N TYR A 165 12.88 -11.15 -13.09
CA TYR A 165 13.07 -10.18 -12.02
C TYR A 165 13.13 -10.79 -10.61
N PHE A 166 12.31 -11.82 -10.32
CA PHE A 166 12.36 -12.53 -9.05
C PHE A 166 13.65 -13.33 -8.86
N ASN A 167 14.28 -13.77 -9.94
CA ASN A 167 15.49 -14.56 -9.91
C ASN A 167 16.77 -13.68 -9.94
N GLU A 168 16.64 -12.39 -10.26
CA GLU A 168 17.77 -11.47 -10.25
C GLU A 168 18.27 -11.17 -8.83
N PRO A 169 19.58 -11.17 -8.58
CA PRO A 169 20.15 -10.72 -7.31
C PRO A 169 19.77 -9.27 -7.02
N GLN A 170 19.13 -9.03 -5.88
CA GLN A 170 18.65 -7.70 -5.49
C GLN A 170 19.59 -6.99 -4.49
N LYS A 171 20.43 -7.76 -3.77
CA LYS A 171 21.37 -7.22 -2.78
C LYS A 171 22.39 -6.28 -3.45
N GLY A 172 22.61 -5.12 -2.87
CA GLY A 172 23.55 -4.12 -3.39
C GLY A 172 23.03 -3.26 -4.55
N LYS A 173 21.90 -3.57 -5.19
CA LYS A 173 21.35 -2.73 -6.25
C LYS A 173 20.75 -1.46 -5.65
N ARG A 174 21.21 -0.27 -6.08
CA ARG A 174 20.65 1.05 -5.74
C ARG A 174 19.37 1.35 -6.55
N ARG A 175 18.44 0.39 -6.66
CA ARG A 175 17.17 0.62 -7.35
C ARG A 175 16.09 1.05 -6.36
N TYR A 176 15.04 1.64 -6.88
CA TYR A 176 13.92 2.12 -6.09
C TYR A 176 13.43 1.06 -5.10
N TYR A 177 13.11 1.54 -3.89
CA TYR A 177 12.48 0.73 -2.86
C TYR A 177 11.14 0.23 -3.41
N ASN A 178 10.95 -1.07 -3.37
CA ASN A 178 9.70 -1.72 -3.75
C ASN A 178 9.39 -2.85 -2.77
N THR A 179 8.18 -3.37 -2.84
CA THR A 179 7.66 -4.41 -1.95
C THR A 179 8.55 -5.65 -1.93
N TRP A 180 9.03 -6.11 -3.08
CA TRP A 180 9.92 -7.28 -3.17
C TRP A 180 11.22 -7.11 -2.37
N ARG A 181 11.89 -5.97 -2.53
CA ARG A 181 13.13 -5.69 -1.81
C ARG A 181 12.92 -5.47 -0.32
N MET A 182 11.79 -4.89 0.07
CA MET A 182 11.40 -4.73 1.47
C MET A 182 11.36 -6.09 2.15
N TYR A 183 10.68 -7.07 1.56
CA TYR A 183 10.60 -8.41 2.08
C TYR A 183 11.96 -9.10 2.09
N LEU A 184 12.71 -9.07 0.99
CA LEU A 184 14.06 -9.68 0.95
C LEU A 184 14.95 -9.11 2.05
N LYS A 185 14.91 -7.80 2.29
CA LYS A 185 15.70 -7.17 3.34
C LYS A 185 15.28 -7.63 4.74
N ALA A 186 13.99 -7.73 5.01
CA ALA A 186 13.48 -8.17 6.31
C ALA A 186 13.86 -9.62 6.62
N PHE A 187 13.96 -10.46 5.59
CA PHE A 187 14.33 -11.88 5.69
C PHE A 187 15.75 -12.16 5.19
N ASP A 188 16.71 -11.27 5.53
CA ASP A 188 18.16 -11.43 5.33
C ASP A 188 18.60 -11.72 3.88
N TRP A 189 17.83 -11.27 2.91
CA TRP A 189 18.03 -11.52 1.48
C TRP A 189 17.94 -13.00 1.09
N ASP A 190 17.37 -13.84 1.94
CA ASP A 190 17.12 -15.25 1.65
C ASP A 190 15.87 -15.39 0.75
N SER A 191 16.11 -15.58 -0.54
CA SER A 191 15.05 -15.79 -1.54
C SER A 191 14.29 -17.12 -1.35
N ASP A 192 14.87 -18.05 -0.63
CA ASP A 192 14.30 -19.39 -0.37
C ASP A 192 13.55 -19.46 0.96
N HIS A 193 13.62 -18.40 1.76
CA HIS A 193 12.84 -18.30 3.00
C HIS A 193 11.36 -18.56 2.73
N ARG A 194 10.71 -19.34 3.60
CA ARG A 194 9.30 -19.78 3.43
C ARG A 194 8.32 -18.62 3.18
N ILE A 195 8.52 -17.47 3.84
CA ILE A 195 7.70 -16.28 3.68
C ILE A 195 7.91 -15.65 2.31
N ILE A 196 9.16 -15.54 1.84
CA ILE A 196 9.51 -15.01 0.53
C ILE A 196 8.91 -15.87 -0.59
N ARG A 197 9.03 -17.21 -0.49
CA ARG A 197 8.40 -18.14 -1.45
C ARG A 197 6.88 -18.00 -1.47
N ARG A 198 6.26 -17.82 -0.30
CA ARG A 198 4.82 -17.61 -0.20
C ARG A 198 4.37 -16.30 -0.83
N LEU A 199 5.08 -15.18 -0.55
CA LEU A 199 4.82 -13.89 -1.17
C LEU A 199 4.90 -13.98 -2.70
N LYS A 200 5.98 -14.57 -3.23
CA LYS A 200 6.18 -14.80 -4.68
C LYS A 200 5.03 -15.59 -5.29
N LYS A 201 4.63 -16.71 -4.66
CA LYS A 201 3.52 -17.54 -5.12
C LYS A 201 2.20 -16.77 -5.14
N ARG A 202 1.90 -15.97 -4.12
CA ARG A 202 0.68 -15.16 -4.06
C ARG A 202 0.69 -14.02 -5.09
N CYS A 203 1.82 -13.39 -5.32
CA CYS A 203 1.97 -12.38 -6.36
C CYS A 203 1.70 -12.96 -7.76
N ILE A 204 2.30 -14.10 -8.10
CA ILE A 204 2.06 -14.81 -9.37
C ILE A 204 0.58 -15.19 -9.52
N TYR A 205 -0.06 -15.63 -8.43
CA TYR A 205 -1.49 -15.93 -8.43
C TYR A 205 -2.34 -14.72 -8.82
N TYR A 206 -2.03 -13.52 -8.31
CA TYR A 206 -2.75 -12.31 -8.67
C TYR A 206 -2.50 -11.89 -10.12
N LEU A 207 -1.26 -11.99 -10.58
CA LEU A 207 -0.88 -11.70 -11.96
C LEU A 207 -1.60 -12.61 -12.97
N SER A 208 -1.70 -13.93 -12.67
CA SER A 208 -2.30 -14.91 -13.58
C SER A 208 -3.81 -14.79 -13.72
N ARG A 209 -4.51 -14.20 -12.76
CA ARG A 209 -5.98 -14.11 -12.75
C ARG A 209 -6.55 -12.88 -13.47
N SER A 210 -5.75 -12.12 -14.18
CA SER A 210 -6.17 -10.89 -14.89
C SER A 210 -6.99 -9.89 -14.03
N GLN A 211 -6.99 -10.07 -12.69
CA GLN A 211 -7.70 -9.16 -11.77
C GLN A 211 -7.08 -7.77 -11.77
N ILE A 212 -5.84 -7.66 -12.24
CA ILE A 212 -5.06 -6.42 -12.31
C ILE A 212 -5.31 -5.69 -13.62
N SER A 213 -5.66 -6.39 -14.70
CA SER A 213 -5.86 -5.82 -16.03
C SER A 213 -7.23 -5.16 -16.24
N LYS A 214 -8.19 -5.40 -15.36
CA LYS A 214 -9.49 -4.70 -15.41
C LYS A 214 -9.40 -3.42 -14.59
N PRO A 215 -9.63 -2.24 -15.20
CA PRO A 215 -9.76 -1.01 -14.42
C PRO A 215 -10.83 -1.22 -13.35
N PHE A 216 -10.57 -0.70 -12.17
CA PHE A 216 -11.42 -0.76 -10.99
C PHE A 216 -12.89 -0.46 -11.34
N GLN A 217 -13.68 -1.49 -11.58
CA GLN A 217 -15.13 -1.32 -11.70
C GLN A 217 -15.69 -1.31 -10.29
N SER A 218 -16.04 -0.12 -9.82
CA SER A 218 -16.39 0.21 -8.44
C SER A 218 -17.51 -0.63 -7.83
N LYS A 219 -18.36 -1.24 -8.64
CA LYS A 219 -19.51 -2.03 -8.17
C LYS A 219 -19.17 -3.40 -7.61
N ASP A 220 -18.08 -4.01 -8.08
CA ASP A 220 -17.73 -5.40 -7.69
C ASP A 220 -16.97 -5.48 -6.35
N TRP A 221 -16.54 -4.35 -5.82
CA TRP A 221 -15.68 -4.29 -4.64
C TRP A 221 -16.42 -4.02 -3.33
N ILE A 222 -17.63 -3.51 -3.40
CA ILE A 222 -18.40 -3.06 -2.22
C ILE A 222 -19.45 -4.09 -1.79
N HIS A 223 -19.91 -4.96 -2.70
CA HIS A 223 -21.09 -5.82 -2.47
C HIS A 223 -20.81 -7.34 -2.44
N ARG A 224 -19.55 -7.78 -2.38
CA ARG A 224 -19.25 -9.21 -2.20
C ARG A 224 -18.65 -9.51 -0.85
#